data_2a6817dd45a203c330c5664120f2cd64
#
_entry.id   2a6817dd45a203c330c5664120f2cd64
#
_cell.length_a   1.000
_cell.length_b   1.000
_cell.length_c   1.000
_cell.angle_alpha   90.00
_cell.angle_beta   90.00
_cell.angle_gamma   90.00
#
_symmetry.space_group_name_H-M   'P 1'
#
loop_
_entity.id
_entity.type
_entity.pdbx_description
1 polymer ?
#
loop_
_entity_poly.entity_id
_entity_poly.type
_entity_poly.pdbx_seq_one_letter_code
_entity_poly.pdbx_strand_id
1 'polypeptide(L)'
;MLNPGRRAPDFKAEAYYPSGAIHVASLAEYRGKWMVLFFWPLDFTYVCPTEIRAYNDLHADFERCNCAVLGASIDSAHVHRAWTQQGLGRMSFPLIGDVQRLLVEKYDVLHSDGVALRATYIIDPEGVIQSASANGLNVGRSARETLRLVNAFQSGAMTPCEWQPGQAYVVPV
;
A
#
# COMPACT_ATOMS: atom_id res chain seq x y z
N MET A 1 14.55 3.68 -3.66
CA MET A 1 13.18 3.16 -3.92
C MET A 1 13.17 2.37 -5.22
N LEU A 2 12.46 1.24 -5.27
CA LEU A 2 12.38 0.40 -6.47
C LEU A 2 11.60 1.10 -7.58
N ASN A 3 12.04 0.92 -8.83
CA ASN A 3 11.45 1.57 -10.00
C ASN A 3 10.33 0.72 -10.63
N PRO A 4 9.37 1.34 -11.32
CA PRO A 4 8.41 0.65 -12.19
C PRO A 4 9.10 -0.27 -13.21
N GLY A 5 8.45 -1.37 -13.57
CA GLY A 5 8.95 -2.41 -14.46
C GLY A 5 9.77 -3.51 -13.77
N ARG A 6 10.12 -3.36 -12.49
CA ARG A 6 10.81 -4.40 -11.71
C ARG A 6 9.81 -5.33 -11.03
N ARG A 7 10.20 -6.59 -10.83
CA ARG A 7 9.43 -7.51 -10.00
C ARG A 7 9.46 -7.03 -8.56
N ALA A 8 8.28 -7.04 -7.92
CA ALA A 8 8.15 -6.77 -6.51
C ALA A 8 8.90 -7.86 -5.71
N PRO A 9 9.72 -7.50 -4.72
CA PRO A 9 10.40 -8.46 -3.86
C PRO A 9 9.42 -9.32 -3.09
N ASP A 10 9.66 -10.62 -3.07
CA ASP A 10 8.89 -11.55 -2.24
C ASP A 10 9.10 -11.24 -0.74
N PHE A 11 8.02 -11.36 0.01
CA PHE A 11 8.03 -11.22 1.46
C PHE A 11 7.17 -12.29 2.15
N LYS A 12 7.51 -12.55 3.40
CA LYS A 12 6.69 -13.24 4.39
C LYS A 12 6.87 -12.51 5.71
N ALA A 13 5.80 -12.00 6.28
CA ALA A 13 5.82 -11.23 7.52
C ALA A 13 4.52 -11.41 8.30
N GLU A 14 4.56 -11.34 9.63
CA GLU A 14 3.34 -11.33 10.42
C GLU A 14 2.50 -10.11 10.11
N ALA A 15 1.19 -10.30 10.00
CA ALA A 15 0.24 -9.23 9.79
C ALA A 15 -0.98 -9.39 10.71
N TYR A 16 -1.50 -8.26 11.18
CA TYR A 16 -2.80 -8.20 11.83
C TYR A 16 -3.90 -8.08 10.77
N TYR A 17 -4.86 -8.97 10.80
CA TYR A 17 -5.94 -9.06 9.82
C TYR A 17 -7.26 -8.47 10.33
N PRO A 18 -8.18 -8.08 9.42
CA PRO A 18 -9.51 -7.57 9.78
C PRO A 18 -10.34 -8.52 10.64
N SER A 19 -10.06 -9.82 10.58
CA SER A 19 -10.68 -10.85 11.43
C SER A 19 -10.28 -10.77 12.90
N GLY A 20 -9.25 -10.00 13.24
CA GLY A 20 -8.63 -9.97 14.57
C GLY A 20 -7.48 -10.95 14.75
N ALA A 21 -7.23 -11.81 13.76
CA ALA A 21 -6.14 -12.78 13.78
C ALA A 21 -4.79 -12.15 13.42
N ILE A 22 -3.72 -12.77 13.92
CA ILE A 22 -2.35 -12.49 13.48
C ILE A 22 -1.81 -13.77 12.86
N HIS A 23 -1.40 -13.68 11.59
CA HIS A 23 -0.74 -14.76 10.87
C HIS A 23 0.17 -14.20 9.77
N VAL A 24 0.95 -15.06 9.14
CA VAL A 24 1.91 -14.65 8.11
C VAL A 24 1.17 -14.25 6.84
N ALA A 25 1.44 -13.04 6.36
CA ALA A 25 1.10 -12.58 5.02
C ALA A 25 2.27 -12.80 4.08
N SER A 26 2.00 -13.09 2.81
CA SER A 26 3.02 -13.24 1.78
C SER A 26 2.58 -12.61 0.46
N LEU A 27 3.53 -12.15 -0.36
CA LEU A 27 3.24 -11.63 -1.69
C LEU A 27 2.54 -12.68 -2.57
N ALA A 28 2.87 -13.96 -2.38
CA ALA A 28 2.30 -15.06 -3.17
C ALA A 28 0.78 -15.19 -3.07
N GLU A 29 0.18 -14.78 -1.94
CA GLU A 29 -1.28 -14.81 -1.74
C GLU A 29 -2.05 -13.83 -2.62
N TYR A 30 -1.36 -12.84 -3.16
CA TYR A 30 -1.94 -11.76 -3.98
C TYR A 30 -1.66 -11.92 -5.48
N ARG A 31 -1.02 -13.02 -5.90
CA ARG A 31 -0.82 -13.30 -7.33
C ARG A 31 -2.14 -13.39 -8.07
N GLY A 32 -2.19 -12.83 -9.28
CA GLY A 32 -3.41 -12.75 -10.08
C GLY A 32 -4.33 -11.59 -9.70
N LYS A 33 -3.95 -10.75 -8.72
CA LYS A 33 -4.67 -9.54 -8.33
C LYS A 33 -3.74 -8.33 -8.40
N TRP A 34 -4.31 -7.19 -8.67
CA TRP A 34 -3.63 -5.92 -8.40
C TRP A 34 -3.43 -5.76 -6.90
N MET A 35 -2.35 -5.10 -6.52
CA MET A 35 -2.04 -4.87 -5.11
C MET A 35 -1.48 -3.46 -4.90
N VAL A 36 -1.98 -2.79 -3.87
CA VAL A 36 -1.35 -1.61 -3.28
C VAL A 36 -0.64 -2.05 -2.01
N LEU A 37 0.67 -1.86 -1.98
CA LEU A 37 1.48 -1.99 -0.76
C LEU A 37 1.94 -0.60 -0.35
N PHE A 38 1.48 -0.12 0.81
CA PHE A 38 1.88 1.18 1.31
C PHE A 38 2.56 1.08 2.68
N PHE A 39 3.56 1.93 2.88
CA PHE A 39 4.37 1.97 4.10
C PHE A 39 4.08 3.25 4.88
N TRP A 40 4.11 3.20 6.20
CA TRP A 40 4.10 4.36 7.08
C TRP A 40 5.19 4.25 8.14
N PRO A 41 5.66 5.39 8.70
CA PRO A 41 6.80 5.40 9.64
C PRO A 41 6.56 4.61 10.93
N LEU A 42 5.55 4.99 11.70
CA LEU A 42 5.28 4.46 13.05
C LEU A 42 3.80 4.53 13.42
N ASP A 43 3.36 3.57 14.21
CA ASP A 43 2.05 3.59 14.87
C ASP A 43 1.97 4.70 15.94
N PHE A 44 0.76 5.01 16.39
CA PHE A 44 0.47 6.01 17.43
C PHE A 44 1.06 7.41 17.17
N THR A 45 1.20 7.80 15.88
CA THR A 45 1.66 9.11 15.44
C THR A 45 0.52 9.96 14.86
N TYR A 46 0.83 11.12 14.27
CA TYR A 46 -0.19 12.11 13.90
C TYR A 46 -0.66 12.01 12.44
N VAL A 47 0.25 11.85 11.48
CA VAL A 47 -0.07 11.79 10.04
C VAL A 47 -0.51 10.39 9.63
N CYS A 48 0.15 9.34 10.17
CA CYS A 48 -0.09 7.95 9.77
C CYS A 48 -1.56 7.50 9.89
N PRO A 49 -2.30 7.80 10.98
CA PRO A 49 -3.69 7.38 11.08
C PRO A 49 -4.59 8.02 10.03
N THR A 50 -4.26 9.23 9.56
CA THR A 50 -5.05 9.91 8.51
C THR A 50 -4.93 9.20 7.17
N GLU A 51 -3.71 8.73 6.82
CA GLU A 51 -3.45 7.97 5.59
C GLU A 51 -4.13 6.60 5.63
N ILE A 52 -3.93 5.84 6.73
CA ILE A 52 -4.47 4.48 6.87
C ILE A 52 -6.00 4.50 6.82
N ARG A 53 -6.64 5.47 7.49
CA ARG A 53 -8.10 5.66 7.40
C ARG A 53 -8.56 6.01 6.00
N ALA A 54 -7.82 6.87 5.27
CA ALA A 54 -8.17 7.22 3.90
C ALA A 54 -8.14 5.99 2.95
N TYR A 55 -7.17 5.08 3.12
CA TYR A 55 -7.17 3.80 2.41
C TYR A 55 -8.32 2.90 2.86
N ASN A 56 -8.65 2.89 4.15
CA ASN A 56 -9.75 2.10 4.70
C ASN A 56 -11.12 2.58 4.18
N ASP A 57 -11.31 3.88 4.10
CA ASP A 57 -12.56 4.49 3.59
C ASP A 57 -12.78 4.17 2.09
N LEU A 58 -11.70 3.97 1.33
CA LEU A 58 -11.73 3.61 -0.08
C LEU A 58 -11.59 2.09 -0.33
N HIS A 59 -11.53 1.26 0.72
CA HIS A 59 -11.25 -0.17 0.57
C HIS A 59 -12.24 -0.89 -0.35
N ALA A 60 -13.54 -0.59 -0.23
CA ALA A 60 -14.56 -1.16 -1.09
C ALA A 60 -14.37 -0.77 -2.59
N ASP A 61 -13.81 0.41 -2.85
CA ASP A 61 -13.49 0.84 -4.21
C ASP A 61 -12.30 0.06 -4.78
N PHE A 62 -11.27 -0.19 -3.97
CA PHE A 62 -10.17 -1.06 -4.36
C PHE A 62 -10.63 -2.51 -4.61
N GLU A 63 -11.50 -3.05 -3.75
CA GLU A 63 -12.07 -4.39 -3.95
C GLU A 63 -12.87 -4.48 -5.27
N ARG A 64 -13.69 -3.46 -5.60
CA ARG A 64 -14.45 -3.43 -6.85
C ARG A 64 -13.57 -3.50 -8.10
N CYS A 65 -12.37 -2.97 -8.05
CA CYS A 65 -11.40 -3.09 -9.12
C CYS A 65 -10.38 -4.25 -8.94
N ASN A 66 -10.74 -5.27 -8.14
CA ASN A 66 -9.89 -6.45 -7.88
C ASN A 66 -8.46 -6.07 -7.45
N CYS A 67 -8.35 -5.06 -6.58
CA CYS A 67 -7.08 -4.58 -6.05
C CYS A 67 -7.02 -4.80 -4.54
N ALA A 68 -6.08 -5.60 -4.08
CA ALA A 68 -5.81 -5.78 -2.66
C ALA A 68 -5.05 -4.57 -2.10
N VAL A 69 -5.33 -4.21 -0.86
CA VAL A 69 -4.59 -3.18 -0.12
C VAL A 69 -3.88 -3.82 1.06
N LEU A 70 -2.60 -3.53 1.23
CA LEU A 70 -1.79 -3.94 2.37
C LEU A 70 -1.03 -2.73 2.90
N GLY A 71 -1.03 -2.58 4.22
CA GLY A 71 -0.21 -1.56 4.87
C GLY A 71 0.93 -2.20 5.65
N ALA A 72 2.06 -1.50 5.79
CA ALA A 72 3.22 -1.99 6.53
C ALA A 72 3.93 -0.88 7.30
N SER A 73 4.39 -1.17 8.50
CA SER A 73 5.35 -0.35 9.24
C SER A 73 6.38 -1.22 9.96
N ILE A 74 7.35 -0.58 10.59
CA ILE A 74 8.38 -1.27 11.39
C ILE A 74 7.84 -1.72 12.76
N ASP A 75 6.61 -1.41 13.11
CA ASP A 75 5.96 -1.92 14.32
C ASP A 75 5.60 -3.40 14.17
N SER A 76 5.21 -4.06 15.25
CA SER A 76 4.75 -5.45 15.20
C SER A 76 3.25 -5.54 14.90
N ALA A 77 2.81 -6.69 14.37
CA ALA A 77 1.38 -6.98 14.18
C ALA A 77 0.58 -6.88 15.49
N HIS A 78 1.21 -7.13 16.64
CA HIS A 78 0.60 -6.94 17.96
C HIS A 78 0.37 -5.46 18.29
N VAL A 79 1.31 -4.58 17.92
CA VAL A 79 1.16 -3.11 18.07
C VAL A 79 0.04 -2.61 17.17
N HIS A 80 -0.02 -3.05 15.91
CA HIS A 80 -1.12 -2.74 14.99
C HIS A 80 -2.48 -3.13 15.59
N ARG A 81 -2.60 -4.35 16.14
CA ARG A 81 -3.81 -4.79 16.83
C ARG A 81 -4.19 -3.86 17.98
N ALA A 82 -3.24 -3.53 18.84
CA ALA A 82 -3.47 -2.62 19.97
C ALA A 82 -3.93 -1.23 19.48
N TRP A 83 -3.29 -0.71 18.44
CA TRP A 83 -3.63 0.59 17.89
C TRP A 83 -5.04 0.62 17.26
N THR A 84 -5.44 -0.44 16.53
CA THR A 84 -6.80 -0.52 16.00
C THR A 84 -7.86 -0.51 17.10
N GLN A 85 -7.55 -1.08 18.26
CA GLN A 85 -8.45 -1.10 19.44
C GLN A 85 -8.47 0.22 20.22
N GLN A 86 -7.38 1.00 20.16
CA GLN A 86 -7.18 2.18 21.01
C GLN A 86 -7.30 3.53 20.27
N GLY A 87 -7.64 3.56 19.00
CA GLY A 87 -7.79 4.85 18.32
C GLY A 87 -7.73 4.85 16.81
N LEU A 88 -7.05 3.90 16.16
CA LEU A 88 -7.04 3.84 14.70
C LEU A 88 -8.42 3.45 14.14
N GLY A 89 -9.11 2.53 14.84
CA GLY A 89 -10.38 1.95 14.42
C GLY A 89 -10.19 0.62 13.65
N ARG A 90 -11.32 -0.02 13.32
CA ARG A 90 -11.30 -1.29 12.57
C ARG A 90 -10.81 -1.06 11.14
N MET A 91 -9.88 -1.90 10.71
CA MET A 91 -9.35 -1.89 9.34
C MET A 91 -9.95 -3.01 8.50
N SER A 92 -10.09 -2.76 7.21
CA SER A 92 -10.62 -3.72 6.23
C SER A 92 -9.52 -4.46 5.46
N PHE A 93 -8.25 -4.16 5.72
CA PHE A 93 -7.09 -4.77 5.08
C PHE A 93 -6.01 -5.13 6.11
N PRO A 94 -5.07 -6.05 5.75
CA PRO A 94 -4.01 -6.46 6.65
C PRO A 94 -2.99 -5.35 6.94
N LEU A 95 -2.50 -5.32 8.18
CA LEU A 95 -1.41 -4.46 8.63
C LEU A 95 -0.18 -5.31 8.94
N ILE A 96 0.85 -5.20 8.13
CA ILE A 96 2.09 -5.98 8.21
C ILE A 96 3.04 -5.36 9.21
N GLY A 97 3.53 -6.17 10.15
CA GLY A 97 4.57 -5.79 11.10
C GLY A 97 5.96 -6.17 10.57
N ASP A 98 6.82 -5.18 10.34
CA ASP A 98 8.17 -5.37 9.81
C ASP A 98 9.24 -4.98 10.85
N VAL A 99 9.15 -5.56 12.06
CA VAL A 99 10.06 -5.27 13.19
C VAL A 99 11.54 -5.47 12.83
N GLN A 100 11.83 -6.42 11.95
CA GLN A 100 13.20 -6.71 11.50
C GLN A 100 13.64 -5.79 10.35
N ARG A 101 12.79 -4.91 9.84
CA ARG A 101 13.05 -4.00 8.71
C ARG A 101 13.37 -4.70 7.38
N LEU A 102 13.10 -5.99 7.26
CA LEU A 102 13.40 -6.76 6.05
C LEU A 102 12.57 -6.33 4.85
N LEU A 103 11.32 -5.94 5.09
CA LEU A 103 10.42 -5.50 4.02
C LEU A 103 10.78 -4.09 3.56
N VAL A 104 10.99 -3.16 4.47
CA VAL A 104 11.38 -1.77 4.13
C VAL A 104 12.74 -1.71 3.44
N GLU A 105 13.68 -2.60 3.80
CA GLU A 105 14.97 -2.72 3.11
C GLU A 105 14.81 -3.30 1.69
N LYS A 106 14.06 -4.40 1.54
CA LYS A 106 13.82 -5.03 0.23
C LYS A 106 13.14 -4.08 -0.76
N TYR A 107 12.21 -3.26 -0.27
CA TYR A 107 11.50 -2.27 -1.08
C TYR A 107 12.25 -0.94 -1.18
N ASP A 108 13.42 -0.83 -0.56
CA ASP A 108 14.29 0.35 -0.56
C ASP A 108 13.53 1.63 -0.12
N VAL A 109 12.84 1.51 1.02
CA VAL A 109 12.04 2.57 1.64
C VAL A 109 12.40 2.83 3.11
N LEU A 110 13.56 2.37 3.55
CA LEU A 110 14.09 2.66 4.89
C LEU A 110 14.63 4.09 4.94
N HIS A 111 14.10 4.90 5.86
CA HIS A 111 14.62 6.22 6.17
C HIS A 111 15.84 6.14 7.09
N SER A 112 16.71 7.16 7.08
CA SER A 112 17.90 7.26 7.95
C SER A 112 17.58 7.18 9.45
N ASP A 113 16.38 7.60 9.85
CA ASP A 113 15.91 7.52 11.25
C ASP A 113 15.44 6.09 11.63
N GLY A 114 15.63 5.11 10.76
CA GLY A 114 15.29 3.71 11.00
C GLY A 114 13.80 3.38 10.88
N VAL A 115 12.99 4.28 10.35
CA VAL A 115 11.55 4.09 10.08
C VAL A 115 11.28 3.94 8.58
N ALA A 116 10.08 3.50 8.21
CA ALA A 116 9.70 3.48 6.82
C ALA A 116 9.41 4.89 6.28
N LEU A 117 9.77 5.16 5.03
CA LEU A 117 9.24 6.30 4.28
C LEU A 117 7.73 6.14 4.08
N ARG A 118 7.03 7.24 3.78
CA ARG A 118 5.64 7.20 3.31
C ARG A 118 5.60 6.76 1.85
N ALA A 119 5.90 5.51 1.60
CA ALA A 119 5.99 4.96 0.25
C ALA A 119 4.73 4.17 -0.14
N THR A 120 4.40 4.19 -1.42
CA THR A 120 3.31 3.43 -2.02
C THR A 120 3.80 2.75 -3.29
N TYR A 121 3.52 1.46 -3.41
CA TYR A 121 3.73 0.65 -4.60
C TYR A 121 2.39 0.16 -5.14
N ILE A 122 2.20 0.26 -6.43
CA ILE A 122 1.12 -0.41 -7.17
C ILE A 122 1.77 -1.56 -7.94
N ILE A 123 1.29 -2.76 -7.72
CA ILE A 123 1.85 -4.00 -8.25
C ILE A 123 0.76 -4.70 -9.05
N ASP A 124 1.08 -5.14 -10.25
CA ASP A 124 0.16 -5.83 -11.14
C ASP A 124 -0.04 -7.32 -10.78
N PRO A 125 -0.99 -8.03 -11.42
CA PRO A 125 -1.24 -9.46 -11.16
C PRO A 125 -0.03 -10.38 -11.40
N GLU A 126 0.90 -9.97 -12.26
CA GLU A 126 2.13 -10.69 -12.57
C GLU A 126 3.24 -10.46 -11.53
N GLY A 127 3.01 -9.53 -10.60
CA GLY A 127 3.94 -9.15 -9.55
C GLY A 127 4.98 -8.12 -10.02
N VAL A 128 4.68 -7.32 -11.04
CA VAL A 128 5.54 -6.24 -11.53
C VAL A 128 5.07 -4.90 -10.95
N ILE A 129 6.00 -4.10 -10.47
CA ILE A 129 5.72 -2.75 -9.96
C ILE A 129 5.34 -1.86 -11.14
N GLN A 130 4.15 -1.30 -11.11
CA GLN A 130 3.64 -0.36 -12.12
C GLN A 130 3.80 1.10 -11.67
N SER A 131 3.75 1.37 -10.37
CA SER A 131 3.99 2.70 -9.80
C SER A 131 4.72 2.59 -8.47
N ALA A 132 5.57 3.58 -8.21
CA ALA A 132 6.27 3.74 -6.94
C ALA A 132 6.36 5.22 -6.61
N SER A 133 5.92 5.61 -5.43
CA SER A 133 5.98 6.99 -4.94
C SER A 133 6.33 7.03 -3.46
N ALA A 134 6.97 8.11 -3.01
CA ALA A 134 7.23 8.33 -1.61
C ALA A 134 7.19 9.82 -1.27
N ASN A 135 6.64 10.13 -0.09
CA ASN A 135 6.70 11.45 0.52
C ASN A 135 7.68 11.46 1.70
N GLY A 136 8.20 12.64 2.02
CA GLY A 136 8.88 12.90 3.29
C GLY A 136 7.95 12.65 4.48
N LEU A 137 8.53 12.48 5.67
CA LEU A 137 7.80 12.00 6.86
C LEU A 137 6.65 12.90 7.32
N ASN A 138 6.66 14.18 6.95
CA ASN A 138 5.69 15.17 7.42
C ASN A 138 4.48 15.37 6.49
N VAL A 139 4.48 14.75 5.29
CA VAL A 139 3.44 14.99 4.27
C VAL A 139 2.71 13.70 3.94
N GLY A 140 1.43 13.64 4.29
CA GLY A 140 0.55 12.51 3.97
C GLY A 140 0.31 12.36 2.45
N ARG A 141 -0.02 11.13 2.04
CA ARG A 141 -0.32 10.76 0.65
C ARG A 141 -1.81 10.83 0.38
N SER A 142 -2.17 10.80 -0.90
CA SER A 142 -3.56 10.71 -1.35
C SER A 142 -3.93 9.27 -1.72
N ALA A 143 -4.78 8.62 -0.92
CA ALA A 143 -5.34 7.31 -1.25
C ALA A 143 -6.23 7.37 -2.50
N ARG A 144 -6.90 8.51 -2.75
CA ARG A 144 -7.69 8.74 -3.97
C ARG A 144 -6.83 8.74 -5.22
N GLU A 145 -5.64 9.37 -5.17
CA GLU A 145 -4.70 9.34 -6.29
C GLU A 145 -4.16 7.92 -6.52
N THR A 146 -3.90 7.16 -5.46
CA THR A 146 -3.51 5.74 -5.59
C THR A 146 -4.61 4.93 -6.30
N LEU A 147 -5.87 5.12 -5.92
CA LEU A 147 -7.00 4.44 -6.58
C LEU A 147 -7.15 4.88 -8.05
N ARG A 148 -7.00 6.18 -8.33
CA ARG A 148 -7.00 6.70 -9.70
C ARG A 148 -5.93 6.03 -10.56
N LEU A 149 -4.71 5.90 -10.04
CA LEU A 149 -3.60 5.24 -10.74
C LEU A 149 -3.87 3.75 -10.96
N VAL A 150 -4.42 3.03 -9.96
CA VAL A 150 -4.83 1.62 -10.15
C VAL A 150 -5.79 1.48 -11.33
N ASN A 151 -6.84 2.30 -11.38
CA ASN A 151 -7.81 2.29 -12.49
C ASN A 151 -7.15 2.63 -13.84
N ALA A 152 -6.22 3.60 -13.86
CA ALA A 152 -5.49 3.97 -15.06
C ALA A 152 -4.63 2.81 -15.59
N PHE A 153 -3.86 2.14 -14.74
CA PHE A 153 -3.07 0.97 -15.13
C PHE A 153 -3.94 -0.20 -15.59
N GLN A 154 -5.05 -0.45 -14.91
CA GLN A 154 -5.99 -1.52 -15.29
C GLN A 154 -6.64 -1.29 -16.65
N SER A 155 -6.78 -0.05 -17.09
CA SER A 155 -7.36 0.25 -18.40
C SER A 155 -6.52 -0.29 -19.56
N GLY A 156 -5.22 -0.50 -19.34
CA GLY A 156 -4.26 -0.91 -20.39
C GLY A 156 -4.08 0.12 -21.51
N ALA A 157 -4.73 1.28 -21.42
CA ALA A 157 -4.73 2.33 -22.43
C ALA A 157 -3.79 3.47 -22.05
N MET A 158 -3.45 4.31 -23.02
CA MET A 158 -2.73 5.56 -22.75
C MET A 158 -3.68 6.59 -22.12
N THR A 159 -3.50 6.84 -20.83
CA THR A 159 -4.31 7.83 -20.10
C THR A 159 -3.59 9.18 -20.11
N PRO A 160 -4.31 10.29 -20.40
CA PRO A 160 -3.74 11.63 -20.31
C PRO A 160 -3.42 12.03 -18.87
N CYS A 161 -2.72 13.16 -18.69
CA CYS A 161 -2.51 13.76 -17.38
C CYS A 161 -3.85 13.95 -16.66
N GLU A 162 -3.89 13.68 -15.34
CA GLU A 162 -5.09 13.82 -14.49
C GLU A 162 -6.33 13.00 -14.91
N TRP A 163 -6.14 12.02 -15.79
CA TRP A 163 -7.24 11.16 -16.26
C TRP A 163 -8.04 10.58 -15.08
N GLN A 164 -9.37 10.57 -15.25
CA GLN A 164 -10.30 9.94 -14.31
C GLN A 164 -11.08 8.83 -15.03
N PRO A 165 -11.50 7.78 -14.30
CA PRO A 165 -12.37 6.74 -14.85
C PRO A 165 -13.58 7.33 -15.59
N GLY A 166 -13.82 6.85 -16.83
CA GLY A 166 -14.88 7.34 -17.72
C GLY A 166 -14.46 8.46 -18.67
N GLN A 167 -13.28 9.03 -18.54
CA GLN A 167 -12.75 10.00 -19.50
C GLN A 167 -12.09 9.32 -20.71
N ALA A 168 -11.94 10.07 -21.81
CA ALA A 168 -11.31 9.59 -23.03
C ALA A 168 -9.83 9.24 -22.83
N TYR A 169 -9.37 8.24 -23.57
CA TYR A 169 -7.97 7.85 -23.67
C TYR A 169 -7.25 8.66 -24.75
N VAL A 170 -5.90 8.70 -24.66
CA VAL A 170 -5.07 9.25 -25.74
C VAL A 170 -5.06 8.27 -26.90
N VAL A 171 -5.40 8.76 -28.10
CA VAL A 171 -5.27 7.99 -29.34
C VAL A 171 -3.96 8.41 -30.01
N PRO A 172 -3.03 7.48 -30.29
CA PRO A 172 -1.82 7.81 -31.04
C PRO A 172 -2.19 8.32 -32.45
N VAL A 173 -1.56 9.39 -32.88
CA VAL A 173 -1.71 9.95 -34.24
C VAL A 173 -0.73 9.25 -35.17
#